data_d3c8c7945c8a3aa79af3779c28b94423
#
_entry.id   d3c8c7945c8a3aa79af3779c28b94423
#
_cell.length_a   1.000
_cell.length_b   1.000
_cell.length_c   1.000
_cell.angle_alpha   90.00
_cell.angle_beta   90.00
_cell.angle_gamma   90.00
#
_symmetry.space_group_name_H-M   'P 1'
#
loop_
_entity.id
_entity.type
_entity.pdbx_description
1 polymer ?
#
loop_
_entity_poly.entity_id
_entity_poly.type
_entity_poly.pdbx_seq_one_letter_code
_entity_poly.pdbx_strand_id
1 'polypeptide(L)'
;MTNSEIERVQAYLRRLLGTERISVIPPRQAGMSVEIEAGGEVIGTLHRDAEDGEVSYAVHLTILEEDLPPATQRAPTPSTTRRRR
;
A
#
# COMPACT_ATOMS: atom_id res chain seq x y z
N MET A 1 -1.31 -4.89 15.20
CA MET A 1 -1.23 -3.43 15.12
C MET A 1 -2.38 -2.80 15.88
N THR A 2 -2.07 -1.73 16.58
CA THR A 2 -3.12 -0.99 17.29
C THR A 2 -3.90 -0.11 16.32
N ASN A 3 -5.07 0.34 16.76
CA ASN A 3 -5.84 1.26 15.93
C ASN A 3 -5.07 2.54 15.65
N SER A 4 -4.29 3.00 16.62
CA SER A 4 -3.47 4.19 16.42
C SER A 4 -2.43 3.97 15.34
N GLU A 5 -1.79 2.81 15.35
CA GLU A 5 -0.81 2.49 14.30
C GLU A 5 -1.46 2.47 12.93
N ILE A 6 -2.63 1.84 12.84
CA ILE A 6 -3.34 1.75 11.57
C ILE A 6 -3.68 3.13 11.03
N GLU A 7 -4.18 4.00 11.89
CA GLU A 7 -4.52 5.36 11.46
C GLU A 7 -3.30 6.14 11.02
N ARG A 8 -2.20 5.97 11.73
CA ARG A 8 -0.99 6.70 11.40
C ARG A 8 -0.39 6.23 10.08
N VAL A 9 -0.40 4.93 9.85
CA VAL A 9 0.11 4.39 8.58
C VAL A 9 -0.78 4.86 7.43
N GLN A 10 -2.09 4.84 7.64
CA GLN A 10 -3.01 5.31 6.61
C GLN A 10 -2.74 6.77 6.25
N ALA A 11 -2.59 7.60 7.26
CA ALA A 11 -2.34 9.01 7.01
C ALA A 11 -1.02 9.21 6.27
N TYR A 12 -0.01 8.45 6.65
CA TYR A 12 1.27 8.54 5.98
C TYR A 12 1.18 8.11 4.52
N LEU A 13 0.50 7.00 4.26
CA LEU A 13 0.36 6.51 2.89
C LEU A 13 -0.41 7.49 2.02
N ARG A 14 -1.46 8.08 2.57
CA ARG A 14 -2.23 9.06 1.82
C ARG A 14 -1.40 10.26 1.43
N ARG A 15 -0.56 10.71 2.35
CA ARG A 15 0.31 11.84 2.07
C ARG A 15 1.41 11.46 1.09
N LEU A 16 2.02 10.29 1.30
CA LEU A 16 3.12 9.84 0.46
C LEU A 16 2.67 9.65 -0.98
N LEU A 17 1.51 9.04 -1.16
CA LEU A 17 1.00 8.70 -2.49
C LEU A 17 0.09 9.78 -3.07
N GLY A 18 -0.19 10.81 -2.28
CA GLY A 18 -0.96 11.94 -2.78
C GLY A 18 -2.41 11.63 -3.07
N THR A 19 -3.02 10.73 -2.31
CA THR A 19 -4.40 10.35 -2.57
C THR A 19 -5.11 10.02 -1.27
N GLU A 20 -6.40 10.36 -1.21
CA GLU A 20 -7.24 10.00 -0.09
C GLU A 20 -7.96 8.68 -0.31
N ARG A 21 -7.70 8.01 -1.41
CA ARG A 21 -8.41 6.79 -1.76
C ARG A 21 -7.85 5.55 -1.08
N ILE A 22 -6.69 5.67 -0.45
CA ILE A 22 -6.05 4.56 0.25
C ILE A 22 -6.67 4.43 1.63
N SER A 23 -7.07 3.23 2.00
CA SER A 23 -7.57 2.93 3.34
C SER A 23 -6.86 1.71 3.88
N VAL A 24 -6.49 1.78 5.15
CA VAL A 24 -5.90 0.64 5.84
C VAL A 24 -7.00 0.02 6.70
N ILE A 25 -7.30 -1.24 6.43
CA ILE A 25 -8.44 -1.92 7.02
C ILE A 25 -7.96 -2.85 8.12
N PRO A 26 -8.40 -2.66 9.36
CA PRO A 26 -7.98 -3.56 10.44
C PRO A 26 -8.53 -4.97 10.22
N PRO A 27 -7.84 -5.98 10.75
CA PRO A 27 -8.33 -7.34 10.59
C PRO A 27 -9.63 -7.52 11.35
N ARG A 28 -10.51 -8.32 10.78
CA ARG A 28 -11.80 -8.58 11.41
C ARG A 28 -11.67 -9.60 12.52
N GLN A 29 -10.67 -10.45 12.44
CA GLN A 29 -10.44 -11.49 13.43
C GLN A 29 -8.95 -11.56 13.72
N ALA A 30 -8.64 -12.03 14.92
CA ALA A 30 -7.25 -12.22 15.30
C ALA A 30 -6.58 -13.18 14.32
N GLY A 31 -5.36 -12.87 13.94
CA GLY A 31 -4.59 -13.70 13.01
C GLY A 31 -4.78 -13.37 11.55
N MET A 32 -5.74 -12.52 11.23
CA MET A 32 -5.91 -12.09 9.85
C MET A 32 -5.02 -10.89 9.54
N SER A 33 -4.69 -10.75 8.28
CA SER A 33 -3.81 -9.66 7.85
C SER A 33 -4.54 -8.32 7.83
N VAL A 34 -3.78 -7.27 8.06
CA VAL A 34 -4.27 -5.91 7.82
C VAL A 34 -4.27 -5.71 6.32
N GLU A 35 -5.37 -5.21 5.79
CA GLU A 35 -5.53 -5.05 4.35
C GLU A 35 -5.42 -3.60 3.94
N ILE A 36 -5.04 -3.39 2.68
CA ILE A 36 -4.99 -2.07 2.09
C ILE A 36 -6.00 -2.03 0.95
N GLU A 37 -6.87 -1.02 0.99
CA GLU A 37 -7.88 -0.82 -0.05
C GLU A 37 -7.59 0.48 -0.79
N ALA A 38 -7.98 0.49 -2.04
CA ALA A 38 -7.97 1.71 -2.83
C ALA A 38 -9.30 1.78 -3.58
N GLY A 39 -10.07 2.84 -3.32
CA GLY A 39 -11.35 2.98 -3.98
C GLY A 39 -12.34 1.88 -3.65
N GLY A 40 -12.22 1.30 -2.46
CA GLY A 40 -13.12 0.24 -2.03
C GLY A 40 -12.70 -1.16 -2.44
N GLU A 41 -11.53 -1.29 -3.05
CA GLU A 41 -11.06 -2.57 -3.55
C GLU A 41 -9.77 -2.94 -2.82
N VAL A 42 -9.68 -4.19 -2.34
CA VAL A 42 -8.47 -4.64 -1.65
C VAL A 42 -7.35 -4.79 -2.67
N ILE A 43 -6.24 -4.10 -2.43
CA ILE A 43 -5.11 -4.12 -3.35
C ILE A 43 -3.85 -4.69 -2.71
N GLY A 44 -3.86 -4.95 -1.40
CA GLY A 44 -2.66 -5.47 -0.78
C GLY A 44 -2.81 -5.69 0.70
N THR A 45 -1.68 -5.90 1.34
CA THR A 45 -1.62 -6.16 2.78
C THR A 45 -0.53 -5.33 3.42
N LEU A 46 -0.64 -5.17 4.74
CA LEU A 46 0.31 -4.41 5.53
C LEU A 46 0.80 -5.28 6.67
N HIS A 47 2.10 -5.31 6.88
CA HIS A 47 2.72 -6.09 7.93
C HIS A 47 3.61 -5.23 8.79
N ARG A 48 3.51 -5.42 10.09
CA ARG A 48 4.37 -4.74 11.04
C ARG A 48 5.53 -5.66 11.40
N ASP A 49 6.73 -5.13 11.35
CA ASP A 49 7.94 -5.86 11.69
C ASP A 49 8.66 -5.09 12.80
N ALA A 50 8.97 -5.78 13.88
CA ALA A 50 9.61 -5.14 15.02
C ALA A 50 10.92 -5.81 15.41
N GLU A 51 11.61 -6.39 14.43
CA GLU A 51 12.88 -7.04 14.71
C GLU A 51 13.96 -6.03 15.08
N ASP A 52 14.87 -6.48 15.91
CA ASP A 52 16.04 -5.69 16.31
C ASP A 52 15.68 -4.38 16.99
N GLY A 53 14.53 -4.32 17.61
CA GLY A 53 14.14 -3.14 18.35
C GLY A 53 13.64 -1.99 17.50
N GLU A 54 13.60 -2.18 16.19
CA GLU A 54 13.08 -1.16 15.29
C GLU A 54 11.76 -1.63 14.72
N VAL A 55 10.83 -0.69 14.59
CA VAL A 55 9.53 -1.00 14.03
C VAL A 55 9.45 -0.47 12.61
N SER A 56 9.05 -1.34 11.70
CA SER A 56 8.81 -0.95 10.33
C SER A 56 7.51 -1.56 9.85
N TYR A 57 6.99 -1.01 8.77
CA TYR A 57 5.74 -1.48 8.21
C TYR A 57 5.96 -1.78 6.74
N ALA A 58 5.67 -3.01 6.35
CA ALA A 58 5.89 -3.45 4.97
C ALA A 58 4.54 -3.48 4.25
N VAL A 59 4.50 -2.84 3.09
CA VAL A 59 3.30 -2.78 2.26
C VAL A 59 3.52 -3.66 1.04
N HIS A 60 2.61 -4.61 0.84
CA HIS A 60 2.64 -5.49 -0.32
C HIS A 60 1.42 -5.19 -1.18
N LEU A 61 1.65 -4.73 -2.39
CA LEU A 61 0.57 -4.44 -3.32
C LEU A 61 0.59 -5.46 -4.45
N THR A 62 -0.58 -5.94 -4.80
CA THR A 62 -0.73 -6.89 -5.90
C THR A 62 -1.45 -6.20 -7.04
N ILE A 63 -0.85 -6.23 -8.21
CA ILE A 63 -1.45 -5.66 -9.41
C ILE A 63 -1.83 -6.81 -10.33
N LEU A 64 -3.12 -6.91 -10.64
CA LEU A 64 -3.60 -7.94 -11.53
C LEU A 64 -3.37 -7.50 -12.97
N GLU A 65 -2.99 -8.45 -13.80
CA GLU A 65 -2.71 -8.13 -15.21
C GLU A 65 -3.93 -7.52 -15.89
N GLU A 66 -5.12 -7.99 -15.52
CA GLU A 66 -6.34 -7.50 -16.15
C GLU A 66 -6.61 -6.04 -15.83
N ASP A 67 -5.97 -5.50 -14.80
CA ASP A 67 -6.15 -4.10 -14.41
C ASP A 67 -5.14 -3.18 -15.08
N LEU A 68 -4.21 -3.74 -15.83
CA LEU A 68 -3.18 -2.92 -16.45
C LEU A 68 -3.76 -2.20 -17.68
N PRO A 69 -3.29 -0.97 -17.92
CA PRO A 69 -3.73 -0.28 -19.14
C PRO A 69 -3.18 -0.96 -20.38
N PRO A 70 -3.79 -0.70 -21.52
CA PRO A 70 -3.32 -1.32 -22.77
C PRO A 70 -1.87 -1.00 -23.07
N ALA A 71 -1.16 -1.97 -23.63
CA ALA A 71 0.25 -1.80 -23.95
C ALA A 71 0.50 -0.76 -25.01
N THR A 72 -0.53 -0.40 -25.78
CA THR A 72 -0.39 0.59 -26.83
C THR A 72 -0.30 2.00 -26.30
N GLN A 73 -0.58 2.19 -25.02
CA GLN A 73 -0.44 3.50 -24.44
C GLN A 73 1.01 3.92 -24.44
N ARG A 74 1.22 5.20 -24.69
CA ARG A 74 2.55 5.71 -24.68
C ARG A 74 3.17 5.55 -23.31
N ALA A 75 4.32 4.94 -23.27
CA ALA A 75 5.01 4.76 -22.01
C ALA A 75 5.45 6.12 -21.49
N PRO A 76 5.30 6.36 -20.18
CA PRO A 76 5.88 7.54 -19.60
C PRO A 76 7.39 7.48 -19.74
N THR A 77 7.98 8.63 -19.95
CA THR A 77 9.42 8.64 -19.94
C THR A 77 9.87 8.28 -18.55
N PRO A 78 10.76 7.63 -18.51
CA PRO A 78 11.14 7.11 -17.23
C PRO A 78 11.81 8.09 -16.30
N SER A 79 11.43 7.69 -16.82
CA SER A 79 11.82 8.04 -16.29
C SER A 79 12.13 8.01 -15.48
N THR A 80 12.23 7.82 -15.38
CA THR A 80 12.46 7.82 -14.92
C THR A 80 12.80 7.68 -14.22
N THR A 81 12.93 7.49 -14.04
CA THR A 81 13.13 7.37 -13.68
C THR A 81 13.45 7.21 -12.94
N ARG A 82 13.61 6.91 -12.64
CA ARG A 82 13.70 6.70 -12.39
C ARG A 82 14.20 6.44 -11.78
N ARG A 83 14.40 6.23 -11.47
CA ARG A 83 14.64 5.90 -11.39
C ARG A 83 15.25 5.70 -10.89
N ARG A 84 15.52 5.54 -10.56
CA ARG A 84 15.81 5.27 -10.56
C ARG A 84 16.22 5.34 -10.00
N ARG A 85 16.48 5.10 -9.53
CA ARG A 85 16.52 5.15 -9.49
C ARG A 85 16.58 5.08 -9.26
#